data_83b82fee14bb47c0ee691fa2652f1182
#
_entry.id   83b82fee14bb47c0ee691fa2652f1182
#
_cell.length_a   1.000
_cell.length_b   1.000
_cell.length_c   1.000
_cell.angle_alpha   90.00
_cell.angle_beta   90.00
_cell.angle_gamma   90.00
#
_symmetry.space_group_name_H-M   'P 1'
#
loop_
_entity.id
_entity.type
_entity.pdbx_description
1 polymer ?
#
loop_
_entity_poly.entity_id
_entity_poly.type
_entity_poly.pdbx_seq_one_letter_code
_entity_poly.pdbx_strand_id
1 'polypeptide(L)'
;MGRDMIAVVIPCHGVKRQILGVLEAIGPECRAIYVVDDACPEGSGDLVEAECHDPRVRVLRCEQNQGVGGATLAGYRAALDDGAEILVKLDGDGQMDPGLIPRLVHPIQLGEADYCKGNRFFELEGLGAMPRSRLLGNSLLSFVSKFSTGYWNIFDPNNGFTAIHAAVARQLPFDKLSRRYFFESDLLFRLGTLRAVVSDVPMPARYANEQSGLKIHRILGEFAGKHLVNTAKRLFYNYYLRNFNIASIEIVVGAFALVWGIWFGVTRWIRGSMEGVAATSGTVMLAALPILLGVQLILAFLSYDVQNVPREVLHKRLLPAPPKG
;
A
#
# COMPACT_ATOMS: atom_id res chain seq x y z
N MET A 1 -18.13 20.25 -17.48
CA MET A 1 -17.25 19.45 -16.67
C MET A 1 -15.87 20.09 -16.73
N GLY A 2 -15.40 20.76 -15.67
CA GLY A 2 -14.04 21.26 -15.54
C GLY A 2 -13.10 20.06 -15.63
N ARG A 3 -12.02 20.17 -16.39
CA ARG A 3 -10.99 19.12 -16.40
C ARG A 3 -10.27 19.19 -15.06
N ASP A 4 -10.30 18.11 -14.28
CA ASP A 4 -9.62 18.01 -13.00
C ASP A 4 -8.14 18.42 -13.14
N MET A 5 -7.61 19.18 -12.20
CA MET A 5 -6.20 19.56 -12.18
C MET A 5 -5.36 18.36 -11.75
N ILE A 6 -4.78 17.65 -12.72
CA ILE A 6 -3.88 16.53 -12.46
C ILE A 6 -2.45 17.07 -12.25
N ALA A 7 -1.85 16.74 -11.11
CA ALA A 7 -0.46 17.03 -10.78
C ALA A 7 0.35 15.74 -10.68
N VAL A 8 1.52 15.71 -11.32
CA VAL A 8 2.46 14.58 -11.26
C VAL A 8 3.58 14.91 -10.27
N VAL A 9 3.90 13.98 -9.37
CA VAL A 9 5.00 14.09 -8.41
C VAL A 9 6.03 13.00 -8.72
N ILE A 10 7.26 13.41 -8.97
CA ILE A 10 8.38 12.55 -9.34
C ILE A 10 9.48 12.68 -8.30
N PRO A 11 9.61 11.73 -7.36
CA PRO A 11 10.75 11.68 -6.46
C PRO A 11 12.03 11.34 -7.27
N CYS A 12 13.07 12.15 -7.09
CA CYS A 12 14.32 12.04 -7.85
C CYS A 12 15.51 11.79 -6.94
N HIS A 13 16.14 10.62 -7.09
CA HIS A 13 17.42 10.29 -6.46
C HIS A 13 18.14 9.23 -7.29
N GLY A 14 19.27 9.60 -7.94
CA GLY A 14 20.02 8.69 -8.80
C GLY A 14 19.34 8.36 -10.14
N VAL A 15 18.54 9.29 -10.69
CA VAL A 15 17.76 9.10 -11.95
C VAL A 15 18.15 10.03 -13.06
N LYS A 16 19.36 10.61 -12.98
CA LYS A 16 19.86 11.64 -13.92
C LYS A 16 19.75 11.25 -15.40
N ARG A 17 19.93 9.96 -15.70
CA ARG A 17 19.94 9.47 -17.09
C ARG A 17 18.54 9.35 -17.69
N GLN A 18 17.52 9.12 -16.87
CA GLN A 18 16.18 8.77 -17.32
C GLN A 18 15.19 9.93 -17.19
N ILE A 19 15.44 10.87 -16.26
CA ILE A 19 14.45 11.86 -15.84
C ILE A 19 13.92 12.74 -16.98
N LEU A 20 14.76 13.21 -17.89
CA LEU A 20 14.32 14.05 -19.00
C LEU A 20 13.37 13.30 -19.94
N GLY A 21 13.68 12.04 -20.28
CA GLY A 21 12.80 11.22 -21.11
C GLY A 21 11.47 10.88 -20.40
N VAL A 22 11.47 10.77 -19.07
CA VAL A 22 10.23 10.62 -18.30
C VAL A 22 9.38 11.88 -18.39
N LEU A 23 9.98 13.06 -18.25
CA LEU A 23 9.28 14.34 -18.32
C LEU A 23 8.68 14.59 -19.72
N GLU A 24 9.42 14.32 -20.78
CA GLU A 24 8.96 14.45 -22.17
C GLU A 24 7.76 13.55 -22.50
N ALA A 25 7.67 12.39 -21.84
CA ALA A 25 6.59 11.43 -22.06
C ALA A 25 5.29 11.78 -21.30
N ILE A 26 5.29 12.78 -20.39
CA ILE A 26 4.09 13.20 -19.66
C ILE A 26 3.18 14.03 -20.56
N GLY A 27 1.96 13.52 -20.78
CA GLY A 27 0.97 14.12 -21.66
C GLY A 27 0.41 15.47 -21.18
N PRO A 28 -0.32 16.17 -22.06
CA PRO A 28 -0.88 17.50 -21.79
C PRO A 28 -2.06 17.51 -20.82
N GLU A 29 -2.58 16.34 -20.46
CA GLU A 29 -3.62 16.20 -19.43
C GLU A 29 -3.12 16.59 -18.03
N CYS A 30 -1.80 16.47 -17.80
CA CYS A 30 -1.15 16.86 -16.55
C CYS A 30 -0.86 18.37 -16.57
N ARG A 31 -1.37 19.10 -15.58
CA ARG A 31 -1.27 20.57 -15.49
C ARG A 31 -0.05 21.06 -14.73
N ALA A 32 0.49 20.24 -13.83
CA ALA A 32 1.67 20.54 -13.03
C ALA A 32 2.53 19.29 -12.84
N ILE A 33 3.84 19.46 -12.81
CA ILE A 33 4.82 18.39 -12.65
C ILE A 33 5.82 18.84 -11.57
N TYR A 34 5.87 18.12 -10.46
CA TYR A 34 6.76 18.38 -9.34
C TYR A 34 7.89 17.36 -9.35
N VAL A 35 9.07 17.78 -9.75
CA VAL A 35 10.30 16.99 -9.65
C VAL A 35 10.90 17.26 -8.27
N VAL A 36 10.88 16.26 -7.39
CA VAL A 36 11.39 16.42 -6.02
C VAL A 36 12.79 15.83 -5.93
N ASP A 37 13.80 16.69 -5.95
CA ASP A 37 15.19 16.31 -5.75
C ASP A 37 15.43 15.98 -4.27
N ASP A 38 15.59 14.69 -3.97
CA ASP A 38 15.81 14.18 -2.62
C ASP A 38 17.30 14.18 -2.25
N ALA A 39 17.92 15.35 -2.32
CA ALA A 39 19.35 15.57 -2.13
C ALA A 39 20.17 14.61 -3.01
N CYS A 40 19.88 14.58 -4.30
CA CYS A 40 20.49 13.67 -5.27
C CYS A 40 21.98 13.97 -5.50
N PRO A 41 22.91 13.03 -5.20
CA PRO A 41 24.34 13.26 -5.38
C PRO A 41 24.75 13.40 -6.86
N GLU A 42 23.92 12.93 -7.80
CA GLU A 42 24.18 13.03 -9.24
C GLU A 42 23.68 14.34 -9.84
N GLY A 43 22.97 15.19 -9.07
CA GLY A 43 22.40 16.45 -9.55
C GLY A 43 21.26 16.23 -10.57
N SER A 44 20.32 15.33 -10.28
CA SER A 44 19.15 15.10 -11.14
C SER A 44 18.26 16.33 -11.23
N GLY A 45 18.06 17.07 -10.12
CA GLY A 45 17.32 18.31 -10.10
C GLY A 45 18.00 19.44 -10.87
N ASP A 46 19.34 19.53 -10.78
CA ASP A 46 20.13 20.53 -11.52
C ASP A 46 19.99 20.33 -13.03
N LEU A 47 20.04 19.05 -13.48
CA LEU A 47 19.85 18.71 -14.89
C LEU A 47 18.46 19.14 -15.37
N VAL A 48 17.41 18.87 -14.60
CA VAL A 48 16.04 19.26 -14.96
C VAL A 48 15.90 20.78 -15.06
N GLU A 49 16.46 21.56 -14.11
CA GLU A 49 16.42 23.02 -14.17
C GLU A 49 17.20 23.58 -15.37
N ALA A 50 18.30 22.94 -15.77
CA ALA A 50 19.14 23.39 -16.87
C ALA A 50 18.56 23.04 -18.24
N GLU A 51 17.95 21.88 -18.42
CA GLU A 51 17.61 21.33 -19.74
C GLU A 51 16.08 21.17 -19.97
N CYS A 52 15.25 21.15 -18.94
CA CYS A 52 13.82 21.04 -19.14
C CYS A 52 13.18 22.42 -19.31
N HIS A 53 12.55 22.64 -20.46
CA HIS A 53 11.88 23.91 -20.79
C HIS A 53 10.34 23.84 -20.67
N ASP A 54 9.80 22.73 -20.16
CA ASP A 54 8.36 22.59 -19.96
C ASP A 54 7.89 23.49 -18.79
N PRO A 55 7.02 24.48 -19.06
CA PRO A 55 6.56 25.44 -18.04
C PRO A 55 5.73 24.78 -16.91
N ARG A 56 5.30 23.55 -17.09
CA ARG A 56 4.57 22.76 -16.07
C ARG A 56 5.49 22.21 -15.00
N VAL A 57 6.81 22.12 -15.29
CA VAL A 57 7.78 21.47 -14.41
C VAL A 57 8.29 22.47 -13.36
N ARG A 58 8.25 22.03 -12.10
CA ARG A 58 8.83 22.72 -10.95
C ARG A 58 9.74 21.76 -10.19
N VAL A 59 10.98 22.18 -9.91
CA VAL A 59 11.92 21.42 -9.11
C VAL A 59 11.79 21.86 -7.64
N LEU A 60 11.53 20.88 -6.77
CA LEU A 60 11.55 21.06 -5.33
C LEU A 60 12.80 20.37 -4.78
N ARG A 61 13.53 21.05 -3.87
CA ARG A 61 14.79 20.53 -3.31
C ARG A 61 14.61 20.16 -1.85
N CYS A 62 14.99 18.93 -1.48
CA CYS A 62 15.12 18.52 -0.09
C CYS A 62 16.53 18.83 0.41
N GLU A 63 16.66 19.38 1.61
CA GLU A 63 17.97 19.68 2.24
C GLU A 63 18.79 18.42 2.50
N GLN A 64 18.11 17.30 2.74
CA GLN A 64 18.71 15.98 2.97
C GLN A 64 17.82 14.87 2.42
N ASN A 65 18.42 13.70 2.14
CA ASN A 65 17.70 12.55 1.64
C ASN A 65 16.65 12.04 2.65
N GLN A 66 15.38 12.23 2.30
CA GLN A 66 14.23 11.80 3.09
C GLN A 66 13.70 10.42 2.67
N GLY A 67 14.17 9.90 1.56
CA GLY A 67 13.68 8.68 0.91
C GLY A 67 12.45 8.92 0.04
N VAL A 68 12.13 7.93 -0.82
CA VAL A 68 11.07 8.04 -1.84
C VAL A 68 9.74 8.51 -1.29
N GLY A 69 9.34 8.03 -0.12
CA GLY A 69 8.10 8.48 0.54
C GLY A 69 8.18 9.92 1.02
N GLY A 70 9.32 10.34 1.60
CA GLY A 70 9.53 11.71 2.06
C GLY A 70 9.46 12.70 0.91
N ALA A 71 10.16 12.43 -0.19
CA ALA A 71 10.11 13.22 -1.41
C ALA A 71 8.69 13.27 -2.02
N THR A 72 8.01 12.12 -2.10
CA THR A 72 6.61 12.06 -2.56
C THR A 72 5.70 12.96 -1.73
N LEU A 73 5.83 12.93 -0.39
CA LEU A 73 5.01 13.74 0.50
C LEU A 73 5.31 15.24 0.38
N ALA A 74 6.56 15.63 0.11
CA ALA A 74 6.91 17.02 -0.17
C ALA A 74 6.23 17.51 -1.47
N GLY A 75 6.28 16.71 -2.53
CA GLY A 75 5.58 17.01 -3.77
C GLY A 75 4.06 17.04 -3.62
N TYR A 76 3.48 16.12 -2.85
CA TYR A 76 2.04 16.11 -2.57
C TYR A 76 1.59 17.38 -1.83
N ARG A 77 2.36 17.87 -0.84
CA ARG A 77 2.05 19.13 -0.16
C ARG A 77 2.04 20.29 -1.13
N ALA A 78 3.09 20.44 -1.94
CA ALA A 78 3.17 21.51 -2.93
C ALA A 78 2.00 21.46 -3.93
N ALA A 79 1.70 20.28 -4.47
CA ALA A 79 0.60 20.10 -5.41
C ALA A 79 -0.78 20.40 -4.78
N LEU A 80 -0.99 19.99 -3.51
CA LEU A 80 -2.22 20.31 -2.76
C LEU A 80 -2.37 21.82 -2.46
N ASP A 81 -1.27 22.50 -2.17
CA ASP A 81 -1.25 23.94 -1.91
C ASP A 81 -1.52 24.73 -3.21
N ASP A 82 -1.08 24.23 -4.35
CA ASP A 82 -1.36 24.79 -5.68
C ASP A 82 -2.76 24.39 -6.23
N GLY A 83 -3.56 23.65 -5.45
CA GLY A 83 -4.96 23.36 -5.78
C GLY A 83 -5.16 22.13 -6.68
N ALA A 84 -4.20 21.22 -6.79
CA ALA A 84 -4.39 19.97 -7.52
C ALA A 84 -5.58 19.16 -6.97
N GLU A 85 -6.33 18.55 -7.88
CA GLU A 85 -7.49 17.70 -7.56
C GLU A 85 -7.14 16.21 -7.59
N ILE A 86 -6.18 15.81 -8.44
CA ILE A 86 -5.64 14.46 -8.50
C ILE A 86 -4.11 14.53 -8.46
N LEU A 87 -3.52 13.76 -7.57
CA LEU A 87 -2.08 13.64 -7.40
C LEU A 87 -1.61 12.30 -7.95
N VAL A 88 -0.68 12.31 -8.88
CA VAL A 88 -0.08 11.12 -9.47
C VAL A 88 1.36 11.01 -8.98
N LYS A 89 1.74 9.86 -8.41
CA LYS A 89 3.15 9.52 -8.15
C LYS A 89 3.68 8.71 -9.32
N LEU A 90 4.81 9.13 -9.87
CA LEU A 90 5.54 8.49 -10.94
C LEU A 90 7.02 8.44 -10.57
N ASP A 91 7.66 7.28 -10.64
CA ASP A 91 9.10 7.17 -10.34
C ASP A 91 9.93 7.66 -11.55
N GLY A 92 11.04 8.36 -11.26
CA GLY A 92 11.88 9.00 -12.29
C GLY A 92 12.84 8.07 -13.02
N ASP A 93 12.78 6.74 -12.77
CA ASP A 93 13.68 5.72 -13.31
C ASP A 93 13.29 5.19 -14.71
N GLY A 94 12.15 5.66 -15.24
CA GLY A 94 11.64 5.26 -16.56
C GLY A 94 11.01 3.86 -16.62
N GLN A 95 10.83 3.17 -15.50
CA GLN A 95 10.18 1.85 -15.48
C GLN A 95 8.67 1.94 -15.65
N MET A 96 8.08 3.09 -15.37
CA MET A 96 6.66 3.36 -15.53
C MET A 96 6.39 4.15 -16.80
N ASP A 97 5.31 3.82 -17.49
CA ASP A 97 4.92 4.53 -18.71
C ASP A 97 4.02 5.73 -18.38
N PRO A 98 4.51 6.99 -18.54
CA PRO A 98 3.69 8.17 -18.29
C PRO A 98 2.44 8.23 -19.17
N GLY A 99 2.45 7.62 -20.35
CA GLY A 99 1.28 7.53 -21.24
C GLY A 99 0.09 6.77 -20.63
N LEU A 100 0.30 6.04 -19.54
CA LEU A 100 -0.77 5.37 -18.81
C LEU A 100 -1.44 6.24 -17.74
N ILE A 101 -0.98 7.48 -17.50
CA ILE A 101 -1.59 8.40 -16.52
C ILE A 101 -3.10 8.57 -16.75
N PRO A 102 -3.60 8.81 -17.98
CA PRO A 102 -5.03 8.93 -18.21
C PRO A 102 -5.82 7.70 -17.75
N ARG A 103 -5.30 6.50 -18.00
CA ARG A 103 -5.92 5.25 -17.57
C ARG A 103 -5.88 5.09 -16.05
N LEU A 104 -4.78 5.51 -15.41
CA LEU A 104 -4.60 5.42 -13.97
C LEU A 104 -5.57 6.33 -13.21
N VAL A 105 -5.81 7.55 -13.70
CA VAL A 105 -6.68 8.53 -13.04
C VAL A 105 -8.17 8.34 -13.36
N HIS A 106 -8.49 7.64 -14.43
CA HIS A 106 -9.86 7.50 -14.94
C HIS A 106 -10.88 7.02 -13.89
N PRO A 107 -10.60 5.98 -13.05
CA PRO A 107 -11.55 5.56 -12.02
C PRO A 107 -11.79 6.64 -10.95
N ILE A 108 -10.80 7.50 -10.68
CA ILE A 108 -10.95 8.63 -9.75
C ILE A 108 -11.85 9.69 -10.38
N GLN A 109 -11.65 10.02 -11.64
CA GLN A 109 -12.45 11.00 -12.38
C GLN A 109 -13.91 10.59 -12.54
N LEU A 110 -14.17 9.29 -12.70
CA LEU A 110 -15.53 8.73 -12.69
C LEU A 110 -16.13 8.69 -11.29
N GLY A 111 -15.33 8.90 -10.25
CA GLY A 111 -15.75 8.77 -8.86
C GLY A 111 -16.09 7.33 -8.49
N GLU A 112 -15.33 6.38 -9.00
CA GLU A 112 -15.40 4.95 -8.69
C GLU A 112 -14.31 4.52 -7.70
N ALA A 113 -13.22 5.31 -7.58
CA ALA A 113 -12.12 5.08 -6.66
C ALA A 113 -11.62 6.40 -6.04
N ASP A 114 -11.01 6.30 -4.86
CA ASP A 114 -10.30 7.39 -4.18
C ASP A 114 -8.80 7.36 -4.46
N TYR A 115 -8.30 6.16 -4.72
CA TYR A 115 -6.89 5.88 -4.98
C TYR A 115 -6.79 4.77 -6.03
N CYS A 116 -5.94 4.98 -7.02
CA CYS A 116 -5.63 4.01 -8.06
C CYS A 116 -4.17 3.61 -7.99
N LYS A 117 -3.89 2.37 -8.33
CA LYS A 117 -2.57 1.80 -8.27
C LYS A 117 -2.31 0.91 -9.48
N GLY A 118 -1.14 1.05 -10.09
CA GLY A 118 -0.72 0.18 -11.17
C GLY A 118 -0.54 -1.27 -10.70
N ASN A 119 -1.00 -2.22 -11.49
CA ASN A 119 -0.84 -3.66 -11.24
C ASN A 119 -0.09 -4.31 -12.41
N ARG A 120 1.17 -4.69 -12.15
CA ARG A 120 2.07 -5.32 -13.13
C ARG A 120 1.83 -6.82 -13.31
N PHE A 121 1.02 -7.42 -12.45
CA PHE A 121 0.74 -8.86 -12.45
C PHE A 121 -0.56 -9.22 -13.16
N PHE A 122 -1.22 -8.24 -13.77
CA PHE A 122 -2.49 -8.47 -14.46
C PHE A 122 -2.29 -9.21 -15.78
N GLU A 123 -1.21 -8.91 -16.51
CA GLU A 123 -0.88 -9.56 -17.78
C GLU A 123 0.01 -10.78 -17.55
N LEU A 124 -0.53 -11.99 -17.88
CA LEU A 124 0.17 -13.26 -17.67
C LEU A 124 1.44 -13.39 -18.51
N GLU A 125 1.50 -12.75 -19.67
CA GLU A 125 2.67 -12.77 -20.58
C GLU A 125 3.90 -12.14 -19.91
N GLY A 126 3.73 -11.05 -19.16
CA GLY A 126 4.81 -10.43 -18.40
C GLY A 126 5.33 -11.25 -17.22
N LEU A 127 4.52 -12.16 -16.69
CA LEU A 127 4.92 -13.04 -15.57
C LEU A 127 5.92 -14.13 -15.99
N GLY A 128 5.88 -14.57 -17.24
CA GLY A 128 6.79 -15.59 -17.77
C GLY A 128 8.27 -15.16 -17.77
N ALA A 129 8.53 -13.86 -17.82
CA ALA A 129 9.89 -13.28 -17.80
C ALA A 129 10.42 -13.05 -16.37
N MET A 130 9.57 -13.17 -15.33
CA MET A 130 9.95 -12.90 -13.95
C MET A 130 10.64 -14.12 -13.30
N PRO A 131 11.77 -13.96 -12.61
CA PRO A 131 12.37 -15.05 -11.82
C PRO A 131 11.38 -15.59 -10.77
N ARG A 132 11.29 -16.92 -10.63
CA ARG A 132 10.35 -17.60 -9.71
C ARG A 132 10.48 -17.14 -8.25
N SER A 133 11.71 -16.88 -7.80
CA SER A 133 11.98 -16.36 -6.44
C SER A 133 11.36 -14.98 -6.23
N ARG A 134 11.40 -14.11 -7.24
CA ARG A 134 10.77 -12.77 -7.19
C ARG A 134 9.25 -12.86 -7.21
N LEU A 135 8.69 -13.77 -8.02
CA LEU A 135 7.26 -14.03 -8.06
C LEU A 135 6.75 -14.51 -6.70
N LEU A 136 7.42 -15.50 -6.09
CA LEU A 136 7.06 -16.03 -4.77
C LEU A 136 7.17 -14.95 -3.68
N GLY A 137 8.27 -14.18 -3.68
CA GLY A 137 8.49 -13.09 -2.74
C GLY A 137 7.40 -12.01 -2.83
N ASN A 138 7.04 -11.59 -4.05
CA ASN A 138 5.99 -10.61 -4.27
C ASN A 138 4.60 -11.15 -3.87
N SER A 139 4.32 -12.42 -4.15
CA SER A 139 3.04 -13.06 -3.76
C SER A 139 2.91 -13.14 -2.23
N LEU A 140 3.98 -13.52 -1.52
CA LEU A 140 3.98 -13.55 -0.07
C LEU A 140 3.81 -12.14 0.52
N LEU A 141 4.51 -11.15 -0.02
CA LEU A 141 4.41 -9.77 0.41
C LEU A 141 3.01 -9.19 0.13
N SER A 142 2.43 -9.51 -1.03
CA SER A 142 1.04 -9.18 -1.36
C SER A 142 0.08 -9.77 -0.32
N PHE A 143 0.25 -11.05 0.03
CA PHE A 143 -0.59 -11.72 1.03
C PHE A 143 -0.49 -11.05 2.41
N VAL A 144 0.73 -10.79 2.89
CA VAL A 144 0.95 -10.10 4.18
C VAL A 144 0.38 -8.69 4.17
N SER A 145 0.50 -7.99 3.03
CA SER A 145 -0.08 -6.66 2.86
C SER A 145 -1.60 -6.64 2.99
N LYS A 146 -2.31 -7.68 2.51
CA LYS A 146 -3.77 -7.79 2.65
C LYS A 146 -4.21 -7.78 4.11
N PHE A 147 -3.50 -8.48 4.99
CA PHE A 147 -3.77 -8.44 6.43
C PHE A 147 -3.50 -7.07 7.05
N SER A 148 -2.43 -6.40 6.66
CA SER A 148 -2.06 -5.12 7.26
C SER A 148 -2.87 -3.94 6.75
N THR A 149 -3.39 -4.01 5.52
CA THR A 149 -4.11 -2.92 4.86
C THR A 149 -5.63 -3.11 4.84
N GLY A 150 -6.09 -4.38 4.79
CA GLY A 150 -7.50 -4.74 4.62
C GLY A 150 -7.97 -4.68 3.16
N TYR A 151 -7.09 -4.43 2.20
CA TYR A 151 -7.42 -4.46 0.77
C TYR A 151 -7.15 -5.84 0.19
N TRP A 152 -8.11 -6.73 0.33
CA TRP A 152 -8.00 -8.11 -0.17
C TRP A 152 -8.04 -8.22 -1.69
N ASN A 153 -8.57 -7.21 -2.36
CA ASN A 153 -8.68 -7.09 -3.82
C ASN A 153 -7.42 -6.52 -4.50
N ILE A 154 -6.43 -6.02 -3.75
CA ILE A 154 -5.20 -5.42 -4.31
C ILE A 154 -4.11 -6.47 -4.38
N PHE A 155 -3.42 -6.56 -5.53
CA PHE A 155 -2.39 -7.58 -5.75
C PHE A 155 -0.96 -7.04 -5.71
N ASP A 156 -0.66 -5.86 -6.26
CA ASP A 156 0.69 -5.26 -6.33
C ASP A 156 0.85 -4.10 -5.32
N PRO A 157 0.97 -4.39 -3.99
CA PRO A 157 0.94 -3.35 -2.97
C PRO A 157 2.10 -2.37 -3.02
N ASN A 158 3.23 -2.75 -3.63
CA ASN A 158 4.46 -1.95 -3.66
C ASN A 158 4.71 -1.27 -5.01
N ASN A 159 3.77 -1.29 -5.94
CA ASN A 159 3.91 -0.52 -7.16
C ASN A 159 3.86 0.98 -6.84
N GLY A 160 4.87 1.73 -7.27
CA GLY A 160 4.98 3.17 -7.04
C GLY A 160 4.12 4.03 -7.98
N PHE A 161 3.60 3.48 -9.08
CA PHE A 161 2.73 4.22 -10.00
C PHE A 161 1.32 4.29 -9.44
N THR A 162 0.97 5.43 -8.89
CA THR A 162 -0.26 5.60 -8.12
C THR A 162 -0.91 6.95 -8.35
N ALA A 163 -2.23 7.02 -8.17
CA ALA A 163 -2.99 8.26 -8.20
C ALA A 163 -3.92 8.35 -6.99
N ILE A 164 -4.08 9.53 -6.42
CA ILE A 164 -4.95 9.79 -5.27
C ILE A 164 -5.77 11.07 -5.48
N HIS A 165 -7.04 11.04 -5.09
CA HIS A 165 -7.86 12.24 -5.05
C HIS A 165 -7.41 13.18 -3.92
N ALA A 166 -7.26 14.48 -4.21
CA ALA A 166 -6.74 15.48 -3.27
C ALA A 166 -7.53 15.57 -1.96
N ALA A 167 -8.86 15.45 -2.01
CA ALA A 167 -9.69 15.48 -0.81
C ALA A 167 -9.34 14.34 0.15
N VAL A 168 -8.97 13.16 -0.37
CA VAL A 168 -8.52 12.02 0.45
C VAL A 168 -7.09 12.19 0.91
N ALA A 169 -6.21 12.70 0.04
CA ALA A 169 -4.82 13.00 0.40
C ALA A 169 -4.73 13.97 1.58
N ARG A 170 -5.60 14.99 1.65
CA ARG A 170 -5.69 15.94 2.77
C ARG A 170 -6.10 15.32 4.11
N GLN A 171 -6.74 14.14 4.11
CA GLN A 171 -7.10 13.40 5.34
C GLN A 171 -5.95 12.54 5.87
N LEU A 172 -4.89 12.35 5.09
CA LEU A 172 -3.76 11.52 5.48
C LEU A 172 -2.82 12.27 6.45
N PRO A 173 -2.40 11.63 7.54
CA PRO A 173 -1.43 12.21 8.45
C PRO A 173 -0.01 12.07 7.87
N PHE A 174 0.38 12.97 6.97
CA PHE A 174 1.65 12.93 6.23
C PHE A 174 2.87 12.77 7.13
N ASP A 175 2.85 13.35 8.33
CA ASP A 175 3.97 13.29 9.28
C ASP A 175 4.16 11.90 9.92
N LYS A 176 3.12 11.05 9.84
CA LYS A 176 3.15 9.68 10.37
C LYS A 176 3.38 8.63 9.29
N LEU A 177 3.46 9.01 8.02
CA LEU A 177 3.72 8.10 6.92
C LEU A 177 5.20 7.71 6.87
N SER A 178 5.45 6.46 6.53
CA SER A 178 6.80 5.95 6.30
C SER A 178 7.47 6.70 5.15
N ARG A 179 8.71 7.16 5.36
CA ARG A 179 9.43 8.01 4.38
C ARG A 179 10.26 7.23 3.36
N ARG A 180 10.55 5.94 3.63
CA ARG A 180 11.39 5.07 2.79
C ARG A 180 10.56 3.98 2.12
N TYR A 181 11.16 2.87 1.75
CA TYR A 181 10.58 1.75 0.96
C TYR A 181 9.25 1.16 1.48
N PHE A 182 8.87 1.39 2.73
CA PHE A 182 7.59 0.95 3.28
C PHE A 182 6.45 1.95 3.01
N PHE A 183 6.71 3.02 2.28
CA PHE A 183 5.76 4.12 2.04
C PHE A 183 4.45 3.64 1.44
N GLU A 184 4.49 2.89 0.33
CA GLU A 184 3.31 2.43 -0.38
C GLU A 184 2.43 1.53 0.51
N SER A 185 3.04 0.60 1.23
CA SER A 185 2.32 -0.27 2.16
C SER A 185 1.70 0.50 3.33
N ASP A 186 2.40 1.49 3.89
CA ASP A 186 1.89 2.33 4.98
C ASP A 186 0.78 3.28 4.50
N LEU A 187 0.90 3.80 3.27
CA LEU A 187 -0.14 4.59 2.63
C LEU A 187 -1.43 3.77 2.45
N LEU A 188 -1.33 2.54 1.92
CA LEU A 188 -2.47 1.64 1.80
C LEU A 188 -3.09 1.32 3.17
N PHE A 189 -2.29 1.06 4.21
CA PHE A 189 -2.79 0.86 5.57
C PHE A 189 -3.64 2.06 6.05
N ARG A 190 -3.17 3.29 5.83
CA ARG A 190 -3.91 4.48 6.23
C ARG A 190 -5.15 4.72 5.40
N LEU A 191 -5.08 4.48 4.09
CA LEU A 191 -6.26 4.49 3.22
C LEU A 191 -7.31 3.48 3.68
N GLY A 192 -6.89 2.26 4.08
CA GLY A 192 -7.77 1.25 4.67
C GLY A 192 -8.40 1.72 5.99
N THR A 193 -7.63 2.44 6.82
CA THR A 193 -8.14 3.06 8.05
C THR A 193 -9.17 4.15 7.76
N LEU A 194 -8.98 4.95 6.72
CA LEU A 194 -9.96 5.94 6.26
C LEU A 194 -11.17 5.32 5.54
N ARG A 195 -11.10 4.05 5.17
CA ARG A 195 -12.11 3.36 4.33
C ARG A 195 -12.19 3.95 2.92
N ALA A 196 -11.09 4.42 2.36
CA ALA A 196 -11.01 4.87 0.99
C ALA A 196 -11.15 3.70 0.00
N VAL A 197 -11.77 3.92 -1.14
CA VAL A 197 -11.87 2.92 -2.21
C VAL A 197 -10.57 2.90 -3.01
N VAL A 198 -9.94 1.72 -3.09
CA VAL A 198 -8.70 1.49 -3.84
C VAL A 198 -8.97 0.58 -5.03
N SER A 199 -8.46 0.96 -6.21
CA SER A 199 -8.58 0.20 -7.44
C SER A 199 -7.22 -0.13 -8.04
N ASP A 200 -7.04 -1.38 -8.47
CA ASP A 200 -5.90 -1.81 -9.31
C ASP A 200 -6.17 -1.46 -10.78
N VAL A 201 -5.18 -0.85 -11.43
CA VAL A 201 -5.21 -0.54 -12.86
C VAL A 201 -4.17 -1.38 -13.58
N PRO A 202 -4.57 -2.24 -14.52
CA PRO A 202 -3.64 -3.06 -15.28
C PRO A 202 -2.59 -2.24 -16.01
N MET A 203 -1.31 -2.63 -15.90
CA MET A 203 -0.20 -2.01 -16.60
C MET A 203 0.83 -3.07 -17.04
N PRO A 204 1.49 -2.87 -18.20
CA PRO A 204 2.57 -3.76 -18.60
C PRO A 204 3.76 -3.65 -17.63
N ALA A 205 4.39 -4.78 -17.35
CA ALA A 205 5.60 -4.81 -16.54
C ALA A 205 6.82 -4.46 -17.41
N ARG A 206 7.47 -3.33 -17.16
CA ARG A 206 8.76 -2.99 -17.79
C ARG A 206 9.87 -3.30 -16.78
N TYR A 207 10.73 -4.27 -17.11
CA TYR A 207 11.89 -4.62 -16.29
C TYR A 207 13.14 -4.00 -16.95
N ALA A 208 13.68 -2.95 -16.35
CA ALA A 208 15.01 -2.50 -16.68
C ALA A 208 16.06 -3.43 -16.03
N ASN A 209 17.25 -3.57 -16.64
CA ASN A 209 18.35 -4.40 -16.16
C ASN A 209 19.02 -3.85 -14.88
N GLU A 210 18.31 -3.10 -14.06
CA GLU A 210 18.86 -2.55 -12.83
C GLU A 210 18.92 -3.62 -11.73
N GLN A 211 20.10 -3.83 -11.20
CA GLN A 211 20.32 -4.63 -9.99
C GLN A 211 19.75 -3.83 -8.81
N SER A 212 18.68 -4.33 -8.21
CA SER A 212 18.18 -3.72 -6.98
C SER A 212 19.26 -3.84 -5.89
N GLY A 213 19.83 -2.72 -5.46
CA GLY A 213 20.83 -2.66 -4.38
C GLY A 213 20.28 -3.00 -2.98
N LEU A 214 19.10 -3.59 -2.92
CA LEU A 214 18.37 -3.90 -1.67
C LEU A 214 18.98 -5.13 -0.99
N LYS A 215 19.51 -4.95 0.22
CA LYS A 215 19.89 -6.05 1.12
C LYS A 215 18.62 -6.72 1.66
N ILE A 216 18.08 -7.67 0.90
CA ILE A 216 16.76 -8.29 1.08
C ILE A 216 16.54 -8.77 2.53
N HIS A 217 17.52 -9.42 3.17
CA HIS A 217 17.37 -9.98 4.52
C HIS A 217 17.09 -8.94 5.61
N ARG A 218 17.70 -7.76 5.54
CA ARG A 218 17.52 -6.70 6.55
C ARG A 218 16.18 -5.99 6.39
N ILE A 219 15.75 -5.81 5.15
CA ILE A 219 14.49 -5.16 4.81
C ILE A 219 13.30 -6.07 5.12
N LEU A 220 13.44 -7.39 4.92
CA LEU A 220 12.37 -8.35 5.17
C LEU A 220 11.93 -8.37 6.63
N GLY A 221 12.88 -8.35 7.60
CA GLY A 221 12.57 -8.30 9.03
C GLY A 221 11.86 -7.00 9.43
N GLU A 222 12.34 -5.85 8.93
CA GLU A 222 11.73 -4.55 9.18
C GLU A 222 10.31 -4.48 8.60
N PHE A 223 10.11 -4.96 7.38
CA PHE A 223 8.79 -4.99 6.73
C PHE A 223 7.82 -5.90 7.48
N ALA A 224 8.25 -7.11 7.87
CA ALA A 224 7.42 -8.03 8.64
C ALA A 224 6.97 -7.40 9.96
N GLY A 225 7.87 -6.76 10.70
CA GLY A 225 7.54 -6.04 11.93
C GLY A 225 6.54 -4.91 11.72
N LYS A 226 6.74 -4.09 10.68
CA LYS A 226 5.83 -2.98 10.33
C LYS A 226 4.45 -3.49 9.90
N HIS A 227 4.40 -4.55 9.08
CA HIS A 227 3.13 -5.17 8.71
C HIS A 227 2.39 -5.75 9.91
N LEU A 228 3.10 -6.41 10.85
CA LEU A 228 2.48 -6.94 12.07
C LEU A 228 1.87 -5.82 12.93
N VAL A 229 2.63 -4.74 13.13
CA VAL A 229 2.15 -3.54 13.87
C VAL A 229 0.94 -2.91 13.18
N ASN A 230 0.98 -2.75 11.86
CA ASN A 230 -0.12 -2.19 11.09
C ASN A 230 -1.35 -3.12 11.12
N THR A 231 -1.15 -4.45 11.07
CA THR A 231 -2.24 -5.44 11.23
C THR A 231 -2.92 -5.28 12.58
N ALA A 232 -2.14 -5.26 13.67
CA ALA A 232 -2.69 -5.10 15.01
C ALA A 232 -3.45 -3.77 15.17
N LYS A 233 -2.87 -2.65 14.69
CA LYS A 233 -3.54 -1.33 14.70
C LYS A 233 -4.82 -1.34 13.87
N ARG A 234 -4.82 -1.93 12.66
CA ARG A 234 -5.99 -2.03 11.78
C ARG A 234 -7.10 -2.82 12.44
N LEU A 235 -6.77 -4.01 12.98
CA LEU A 235 -7.74 -4.87 13.65
C LEU A 235 -8.37 -4.15 14.83
N PHE A 236 -7.54 -3.56 15.69
CA PHE A 236 -8.04 -2.82 16.86
C PHE A 236 -8.93 -1.63 16.44
N TYR A 237 -8.46 -0.81 15.48
CA TYR A 237 -9.19 0.36 15.05
C TYR A 237 -10.51 0.01 14.35
N ASN A 238 -10.49 -0.93 13.40
CA ASN A 238 -11.66 -1.24 12.59
C ASN A 238 -12.71 -2.05 13.34
N TYR A 239 -12.30 -2.98 14.23
CA TYR A 239 -13.19 -3.94 14.86
C TYR A 239 -13.54 -3.61 16.31
N TYR A 240 -12.82 -2.71 16.97
CA TYR A 240 -13.09 -2.37 18.37
C TYR A 240 -13.40 -0.88 18.58
N LEU A 241 -12.73 0.02 17.83
CA LEU A 241 -12.99 1.46 17.97
C LEU A 241 -14.07 1.98 17.03
N ARG A 242 -14.05 1.55 15.77
CA ARG A 242 -14.97 2.07 14.77
C ARG A 242 -16.28 1.30 14.70
N ASN A 243 -16.22 -0.02 14.63
CA ASN A 243 -17.39 -0.86 14.39
C ASN A 243 -17.27 -2.18 15.15
N PHE A 244 -17.77 -2.19 16.38
CA PHE A 244 -17.85 -3.41 17.16
C PHE A 244 -19.00 -4.28 16.63
N ASN A 245 -18.68 -5.49 16.15
CA ASN A 245 -19.64 -6.41 15.55
C ASN A 245 -19.29 -7.87 15.88
N ILE A 246 -20.01 -8.82 15.29
CA ILE A 246 -19.79 -10.24 15.57
C ILE A 246 -18.35 -10.69 15.27
N ALA A 247 -17.72 -10.16 14.20
CA ALA A 247 -16.34 -10.49 13.86
C ALA A 247 -15.35 -10.06 14.96
N SER A 248 -15.65 -9.00 15.72
CA SER A 248 -14.85 -8.58 16.87
C SER A 248 -14.81 -9.63 17.98
N ILE A 249 -15.92 -10.35 18.15
CA ILE A 249 -16.04 -11.44 19.13
C ILE A 249 -15.38 -12.71 18.58
N GLU A 250 -15.62 -13.02 17.31
CA GLU A 250 -15.11 -14.22 16.63
C GLU A 250 -13.59 -14.32 16.69
N ILE A 251 -12.86 -13.22 16.43
CA ILE A 251 -11.40 -13.24 16.46
C ILE A 251 -10.85 -13.49 17.86
N VAL A 252 -11.43 -12.88 18.91
CA VAL A 252 -10.95 -13.03 20.29
C VAL A 252 -11.29 -14.40 20.83
N VAL A 253 -12.56 -14.82 20.71
CA VAL A 253 -13.02 -16.13 21.21
C VAL A 253 -12.36 -17.25 20.44
N GLY A 254 -12.23 -17.10 19.11
CA GLY A 254 -11.55 -18.06 18.24
C GLY A 254 -10.07 -18.23 18.58
N ALA A 255 -9.35 -17.12 18.76
CA ALA A 255 -7.93 -17.15 19.16
C ALA A 255 -7.74 -17.77 20.54
N PHE A 256 -8.58 -17.39 21.51
CA PHE A 256 -8.54 -17.96 22.85
C PHE A 256 -8.82 -19.48 22.84
N ALA A 257 -9.86 -19.90 22.14
CA ALA A 257 -10.24 -21.32 22.05
C ALA A 257 -9.12 -22.14 21.38
N LEU A 258 -8.52 -21.61 20.32
CA LEU A 258 -7.40 -22.26 19.60
C LEU A 258 -6.18 -22.41 20.51
N VAL A 259 -5.75 -21.34 21.17
CA VAL A 259 -4.57 -21.33 22.05
C VAL A 259 -4.81 -22.27 23.25
N TRP A 260 -5.98 -22.18 23.87
CA TRP A 260 -6.37 -23.06 24.97
C TRP A 260 -6.37 -24.53 24.56
N GLY A 261 -7.04 -24.87 23.44
CA GLY A 261 -7.14 -26.25 22.97
C GLY A 261 -5.78 -26.87 22.63
N ILE A 262 -4.91 -26.10 21.97
CA ILE A 262 -3.53 -26.54 21.66
C ILE A 262 -2.73 -26.72 22.96
N TRP A 263 -2.74 -25.75 23.84
CA TRP A 263 -2.01 -25.82 25.12
C TRP A 263 -2.47 -27.00 25.98
N PHE A 264 -3.78 -27.16 26.14
CA PHE A 264 -4.38 -28.27 26.90
C PHE A 264 -4.01 -29.61 26.24
N GLY A 265 -4.22 -29.73 24.93
CA GLY A 265 -3.92 -30.97 24.20
C GLY A 265 -2.45 -31.39 24.30
N VAL A 266 -1.54 -30.46 24.03
CA VAL A 266 -0.08 -30.71 24.09
C VAL A 266 0.34 -31.10 25.50
N THR A 267 -0.10 -30.37 26.52
CA THR A 267 0.27 -30.67 27.93
C THR A 267 -0.23 -32.03 28.39
N ARG A 268 -1.47 -32.39 28.02
CA ARG A 268 -2.03 -33.70 28.34
C ARG A 268 -1.39 -34.84 27.58
N TRP A 269 -1.04 -34.61 26.32
CA TRP A 269 -0.32 -35.60 25.48
C TRP A 269 1.07 -35.89 26.03
N ILE A 270 1.86 -34.85 26.35
CA ILE A 270 3.21 -35.01 26.91
C ILE A 270 3.12 -35.80 28.26
N ARG A 271 2.21 -35.39 29.16
CA ARG A 271 2.05 -36.06 30.44
C ARG A 271 1.66 -37.53 30.28
N GLY A 272 0.65 -37.85 29.47
CA GLY A 272 0.21 -39.23 29.21
C GLY A 272 1.32 -40.08 28.59
N SER A 273 2.14 -39.49 27.70
CA SER A 273 3.31 -40.18 27.15
C SER A 273 4.38 -40.49 28.18
N MET A 274 4.62 -39.59 29.14
CA MET A 274 5.61 -39.80 30.21
C MET A 274 5.13 -40.82 31.26
N GLU A 275 3.81 -40.85 31.56
CA GLU A 275 3.17 -41.74 32.54
C GLU A 275 2.77 -43.08 31.93
N GLY A 276 2.90 -43.29 30.63
CA GLY A 276 2.46 -44.49 29.92
C GLY A 276 0.94 -44.71 29.95
N VAL A 277 0.18 -43.62 30.17
CA VAL A 277 -1.30 -43.70 30.32
C VAL A 277 -1.96 -43.07 29.06
N ALA A 278 -2.86 -43.82 28.42
CA ALA A 278 -3.64 -43.35 27.30
C ALA A 278 -4.62 -42.25 27.71
N ALA A 279 -4.76 -41.22 26.86
CA ALA A 279 -5.74 -40.16 27.08
C ALA A 279 -7.18 -40.68 27.03
N THR A 280 -8.03 -40.26 27.95
CA THR A 280 -9.47 -40.59 27.92
C THR A 280 -10.18 -39.86 26.80
N SER A 281 -11.30 -40.38 26.29
CA SER A 281 -12.14 -39.74 25.28
C SER A 281 -12.53 -38.31 25.66
N GLY A 282 -12.83 -38.06 26.95
CA GLY A 282 -13.13 -36.73 27.47
C GLY A 282 -11.94 -35.77 27.36
N THR A 283 -10.73 -36.23 27.64
CA THR A 283 -9.51 -35.42 27.48
C THR A 283 -9.27 -35.04 26.02
N VAL A 284 -9.47 -35.99 25.11
CA VAL A 284 -9.33 -35.73 23.66
C VAL A 284 -10.38 -34.73 23.21
N MET A 285 -11.65 -34.86 23.64
CA MET A 285 -12.71 -33.92 23.27
C MET A 285 -12.50 -32.51 23.82
N LEU A 286 -12.01 -32.40 25.08
CA LEU A 286 -11.67 -31.09 25.65
C LEU A 286 -10.52 -30.37 24.97
N ALA A 287 -9.63 -31.09 24.26
CA ALA A 287 -8.62 -30.52 23.40
C ALA A 287 -9.15 -30.19 21.98
N ALA A 288 -9.83 -31.17 21.36
CA ALA A 288 -10.23 -31.10 19.97
C ALA A 288 -11.36 -30.09 19.72
N LEU A 289 -12.40 -30.05 20.58
CA LEU A 289 -13.52 -29.14 20.36
C LEU A 289 -13.11 -27.66 20.37
N PRO A 290 -12.32 -27.14 21.32
CA PRO A 290 -11.87 -25.76 21.29
C PRO A 290 -11.00 -25.46 20.07
N ILE A 291 -10.16 -26.40 19.60
CA ILE A 291 -9.36 -26.23 18.38
C ILE A 291 -10.29 -26.09 17.17
N LEU A 292 -11.24 -26.99 16.99
CA LEU A 292 -12.17 -26.97 15.86
C LEU A 292 -13.03 -25.70 15.85
N LEU A 293 -13.62 -25.34 16.99
CA LEU A 293 -14.42 -24.12 17.14
C LEU A 293 -13.55 -22.86 16.94
N GLY A 294 -12.33 -22.87 17.48
CA GLY A 294 -11.39 -21.77 17.32
C GLY A 294 -11.02 -21.53 15.85
N VAL A 295 -10.69 -22.59 15.11
CA VAL A 295 -10.43 -22.52 13.68
C VAL A 295 -11.66 -22.01 12.93
N GLN A 296 -12.85 -22.53 13.23
CA GLN A 296 -14.09 -22.10 12.58
C GLN A 296 -14.38 -20.62 12.80
N LEU A 297 -14.24 -20.11 14.02
CA LEU A 297 -14.44 -18.70 14.34
C LEU A 297 -13.40 -17.81 13.65
N ILE A 298 -12.14 -18.22 13.60
CA ILE A 298 -11.10 -17.47 12.87
C ILE A 298 -11.41 -17.45 11.35
N LEU A 299 -11.87 -18.55 10.78
CA LEU A 299 -12.26 -18.59 9.37
C LEU A 299 -13.49 -17.72 9.09
N ALA A 300 -14.47 -17.68 10.01
CA ALA A 300 -15.64 -16.80 9.91
C ALA A 300 -15.19 -15.32 9.94
N PHE A 301 -14.34 -14.95 10.89
CA PHE A 301 -13.73 -13.63 10.94
C PHE A 301 -12.99 -13.26 9.64
N LEU A 302 -12.15 -14.15 9.12
CA LEU A 302 -11.42 -13.91 7.87
C LEU A 302 -12.37 -13.75 6.69
N SER A 303 -13.41 -14.56 6.59
CA SER A 303 -14.45 -14.43 5.56
C SER A 303 -15.12 -13.07 5.61
N TYR A 304 -15.45 -12.57 6.81
CA TYR A 304 -15.99 -11.24 7.00
C TYR A 304 -14.98 -10.15 6.59
N ASP A 305 -13.72 -10.25 7.02
CA ASP A 305 -12.67 -9.27 6.71
C ASP A 305 -12.41 -9.16 5.19
N VAL A 306 -12.39 -10.30 4.49
CA VAL A 306 -12.24 -10.36 3.01
C VAL A 306 -13.39 -9.64 2.31
N GLN A 307 -14.62 -9.74 2.81
CA GLN A 307 -15.80 -9.11 2.22
C GLN A 307 -15.95 -7.64 2.62
N ASN A 308 -15.30 -7.21 3.70
CA ASN A 308 -15.42 -5.87 4.29
C ASN A 308 -14.49 -4.83 3.64
N VAL A 309 -14.13 -5.01 2.36
CA VAL A 309 -13.37 -4.01 1.60
C VAL A 309 -14.26 -2.77 1.35
N PRO A 310 -13.72 -1.54 1.44
CA PRO A 310 -14.45 -0.32 1.15
C PRO A 310 -15.05 -0.32 -0.26
N ARG A 311 -16.32 0.07 -0.37
CA ARG A 311 -17.07 0.12 -1.65
C ARG A 311 -17.65 1.51 -1.95
N GLU A 312 -17.70 2.38 -0.96
CA GLU A 312 -18.25 3.71 -1.09
C GLU A 312 -17.12 4.73 -1.13
N VAL A 313 -17.06 5.47 -2.21
CA VAL A 313 -15.99 6.43 -2.51
C VAL A 313 -16.01 7.57 -1.49
N LEU A 314 -14.88 7.78 -0.84
CA LEU A 314 -14.74 8.69 0.29
C LEU A 314 -14.75 10.16 -0.15
N HIS A 315 -14.07 10.52 -1.25
CA HIS A 315 -13.98 11.92 -1.68
C HIS A 315 -15.34 12.53 -2.02
N LYS A 316 -16.34 11.74 -2.43
CA LYS A 316 -17.72 12.21 -2.66
C LYS A 316 -18.46 12.57 -1.36
N ARG A 317 -17.97 12.09 -0.21
CA ARG A 317 -18.56 12.33 1.11
C ARG A 317 -17.85 13.43 1.89
N LEU A 318 -16.63 13.75 1.49
CA LEU A 318 -15.87 14.81 2.13
C LEU A 318 -16.45 16.15 1.72
N LEU A 319 -16.92 16.92 2.69
CA LEU A 319 -17.32 18.28 2.44
C LEU A 319 -16.11 19.10 1.97
N PRO A 320 -16.27 20.02 1.03
CA PRO A 320 -15.23 20.97 0.70
C PRO A 320 -14.78 21.67 1.98
N ALA A 321 -13.47 21.82 2.17
CA ALA A 321 -12.96 22.57 3.30
C ALA A 321 -13.55 23.98 3.27
N PRO A 322 -13.96 24.57 4.41
CA PRO A 322 -14.43 25.94 4.43
C PRO A 322 -13.32 26.84 3.87
N PRO A 323 -13.66 27.87 3.09
CA PRO A 323 -12.68 28.81 2.57
C PRO A 323 -11.85 29.35 3.74
N LYS A 324 -10.52 29.31 3.60
CA LYS A 324 -9.62 29.94 4.56
C LYS A 324 -9.94 31.43 4.56
N GLY A 325 -10.52 31.92 5.65
CA GLY A 325 -10.77 33.34 5.89
C GLY A 325 -9.48 34.13 6.01
#